data_780a24f1a6246a4cb83b1a3efcbf2bb9
#
_entry.id   780a24f1a6246a4cb83b1a3efcbf2bb9
#
_cell.length_a   1.000
_cell.length_b   1.000
_cell.length_c   1.000
_cell.angle_alpha   90.00
_cell.angle_beta   90.00
_cell.angle_gamma   90.00
#
_symmetry.space_group_name_H-M   'P 1'
#
loop_
_entity.id
_entity.type
_entity.pdbx_description
1 polymer ?
#
loop_
_entity_poly.entity_id
_entity_poly.type
_entity_poly.pdbx_seq_one_letter_code
_entity_poly.pdbx_strand_id
1 'polypeptide(L)'
;MGATPKARQVFEALAQMSDYKAKRPDGRAIGISITERSGSLGAGAVEISLDAKTGKIRVHKVWAAIDGGVIVQPAAAKANVESAIIYGLSSILHERLTIKDGVVEQSNFHDYNVMRMSDLPEEINVRFVEVDTRPTGLGEIGNPFIAGAISNAFYRLTGKRMRHLPFTPERVLETLKT
;
A
#
# COMPACT_ATOMS: atom_id res chain seq x y z
N MET A 1 21.69 -4.59 11.90
CA MET A 1 20.77 -3.91 12.83
C MET A 1 19.58 -4.83 13.06
N GLY A 2 19.29 -5.27 14.27
CA GLY A 2 18.10 -6.04 14.61
C GLY A 2 16.86 -5.15 14.60
N ALA A 3 15.71 -5.69 14.17
CA ALA A 3 14.45 -4.99 14.29
C ALA A 3 14.14 -4.71 15.78
N THR A 4 13.56 -3.55 16.08
CA THR A 4 13.09 -3.25 17.44
C THR A 4 12.02 -4.28 17.84
N PRO A 5 11.82 -4.58 19.14
CA PRO A 5 10.77 -5.51 19.59
C PRO A 5 9.39 -5.17 19.00
N LYS A 6 9.07 -3.88 18.94
CA LYS A 6 7.84 -3.34 18.36
C LYS A 6 7.71 -3.69 16.87
N ALA A 7 8.75 -3.44 16.08
CA ALA A 7 8.76 -3.78 14.64
C ALA A 7 8.63 -5.29 14.42
N ARG A 8 9.23 -6.10 15.26
CA ARG A 8 9.14 -7.56 15.19
C ARG A 8 7.71 -8.05 15.38
N GLN A 9 7.00 -7.57 16.40
CA GLN A 9 5.60 -7.94 16.65
C GLN A 9 4.69 -7.59 15.48
N VAL A 10 4.85 -6.38 14.89
CA VAL A 10 4.07 -5.95 13.73
C VAL A 10 4.36 -6.83 12.50
N PHE A 11 5.63 -7.17 12.25
CA PHE A 11 5.99 -8.07 11.15
C PHE A 11 5.49 -9.50 11.34
N GLU A 12 5.57 -10.04 12.55
CA GLU A 12 5.06 -11.38 12.87
C GLU A 12 3.55 -11.44 12.67
N ALA A 13 2.81 -10.42 13.13
CA ALA A 13 1.38 -10.30 12.91
C ALA A 13 1.04 -10.21 11.40
N LEU A 14 1.78 -9.40 10.63
CA LEU A 14 1.59 -9.29 9.18
C LEU A 14 1.87 -10.62 8.48
N ALA A 15 2.96 -11.30 8.84
CA ALA A 15 3.35 -12.56 8.22
C ALA A 15 2.30 -13.66 8.45
N GLN A 16 1.73 -13.71 9.66
CA GLN A 16 0.66 -14.65 9.99
C GLN A 16 -0.62 -14.37 9.19
N MET A 17 -1.10 -13.12 9.18
CA MET A 17 -2.38 -12.80 8.55
C MET A 17 -2.32 -12.82 7.02
N SER A 18 -1.19 -12.54 6.41
CA SER A 18 -1.01 -12.53 4.95
C SER A 18 -0.58 -13.87 4.38
N ASP A 19 -0.21 -14.83 5.24
CA ASP A 19 0.46 -16.06 4.83
C ASP A 19 1.55 -15.79 3.78
N TYR A 20 2.47 -14.88 4.15
CA TYR A 20 3.44 -14.27 3.23
C TYR A 20 4.31 -15.29 2.48
N LYS A 21 4.56 -16.45 3.07
CA LYS A 21 5.38 -17.52 2.49
C LYS A 21 4.60 -18.45 1.57
N ALA A 22 3.28 -18.42 1.59
CA ALA A 22 2.47 -19.28 0.74
C ALA A 22 2.69 -18.98 -0.75
N LYS A 23 2.59 -20.03 -1.54
CA LYS A 23 2.57 -19.89 -3.01
C LYS A 23 1.33 -19.09 -3.41
N ARG A 24 1.51 -18.06 -4.22
CA ARG A 24 0.40 -17.28 -4.78
C ARG A 24 -0.11 -17.93 -6.07
N PRO A 25 -1.36 -17.65 -6.46
CA PRO A 25 -1.86 -18.04 -7.78
C PRO A 25 -0.91 -17.56 -8.89
N ASP A 26 -0.88 -18.28 -10.02
CA ASP A 26 -0.02 -17.92 -11.14
C ASP A 26 -0.31 -16.48 -11.62
N GLY A 27 0.75 -15.74 -11.90
CA GLY A 27 0.66 -14.33 -12.28
C GLY A 27 0.43 -13.35 -11.12
N ARG A 28 0.39 -13.81 -9.86
CA ARG A 28 0.29 -12.96 -8.67
C ARG A 28 1.57 -12.97 -7.84
N ALA A 29 1.87 -11.86 -7.20
CA ALA A 29 2.93 -11.76 -6.21
C ALA A 29 2.50 -10.87 -5.05
N ILE A 30 3.13 -11.09 -3.90
CA ILE A 30 2.94 -10.30 -2.69
C ILE A 30 4.24 -9.55 -2.36
N GLY A 31 4.13 -8.28 -2.02
CA GLY A 31 5.24 -7.47 -1.50
C GLY A 31 4.88 -6.90 -0.14
N ILE A 32 5.89 -6.63 0.66
CA ILE A 32 5.74 -6.05 2.00
C ILE A 32 6.54 -4.76 2.14
N SER A 33 6.06 -3.90 3.01
CA SER A 33 6.76 -2.68 3.43
C SER A 33 6.39 -2.33 4.87
N ILE A 34 7.22 -1.53 5.52
CA ILE A 34 6.99 -1.03 6.87
C ILE A 34 7.08 0.49 6.88
N THR A 35 6.34 1.12 7.76
CA THR A 35 6.37 2.57 7.97
C THR A 35 6.18 2.92 9.43
N GLU A 36 6.71 4.08 9.80
CA GLU A 36 6.42 4.74 11.07
C GLU A 36 5.83 6.11 10.77
N ARG A 37 4.70 6.42 11.40
CA ARG A 37 4.01 7.71 11.22
C ARG A 37 3.27 8.10 12.49
N SER A 38 3.51 9.34 12.97
CA SER A 38 2.81 9.89 14.14
C SER A 38 2.86 9.01 15.40
N GLY A 39 4.01 8.33 15.61
CA GLY A 39 4.23 7.41 16.73
C GLY A 39 3.65 6.01 16.55
N SER A 40 2.86 5.78 15.50
CA SER A 40 2.39 4.44 15.13
C SER A 40 3.38 3.75 14.22
N LEU A 41 3.45 2.42 14.32
CA LEU A 41 4.24 1.58 13.44
C LEU A 41 3.29 0.68 12.65
N GLY A 42 3.39 0.72 11.32
CA GLY A 42 2.57 -0.08 10.43
C GLY A 42 3.40 -0.92 9.47
N ALA A 43 3.01 -2.17 9.27
CA ALA A 43 3.52 -3.00 8.20
C ALA A 43 2.37 -3.42 7.29
N GLY A 44 2.58 -3.34 5.99
CA GLY A 44 1.59 -3.73 4.99
C GLY A 44 2.12 -4.75 4.01
N ALA A 45 1.23 -5.64 3.58
CA ALA A 45 1.45 -6.58 2.49
C ALA A 45 0.41 -6.33 1.41
N VAL A 46 0.83 -6.31 0.15
CA VAL A 46 -0.05 -6.08 -1.00
C VAL A 46 0.15 -7.19 -2.02
N GLU A 47 -0.93 -7.87 -2.39
CA GLU A 47 -0.95 -8.86 -3.46
C GLU A 47 -1.43 -8.21 -4.75
N ILE A 48 -0.62 -8.34 -5.80
CA ILE A 48 -0.90 -7.77 -7.12
C ILE A 48 -0.78 -8.81 -8.23
N SER A 49 -1.42 -8.51 -9.36
CA SER A 49 -1.09 -9.07 -10.67
C SER A 49 -0.75 -7.95 -11.65
N LEU A 50 -0.08 -8.29 -12.73
CA LEU A 50 0.34 -7.38 -13.77
C LEU A 50 -0.13 -7.89 -15.14
N ASP A 51 -0.82 -7.05 -15.88
CA ASP A 51 -1.00 -7.24 -17.32
C ASP A 51 0.19 -6.61 -18.07
N ALA A 52 1.11 -7.44 -18.51
CA ALA A 52 2.32 -6.98 -19.19
C ALA A 52 2.05 -6.35 -20.57
N LYS A 53 0.87 -6.57 -21.18
CA LYS A 53 0.49 -5.96 -22.46
C LYS A 53 0.00 -4.52 -22.28
N THR A 54 -0.78 -4.29 -21.26
CA THR A 54 -1.38 -2.98 -20.99
C THR A 54 -0.60 -2.17 -19.95
N GLY A 55 0.26 -2.80 -19.15
CA GLY A 55 0.94 -2.18 -18.01
C GLY A 55 0.05 -2.01 -16.78
N LYS A 56 -1.19 -2.51 -16.80
CA LYS A 56 -2.13 -2.35 -15.68
C LYS A 56 -1.75 -3.25 -14.51
N ILE A 57 -1.53 -2.64 -13.35
CA ILE A 57 -1.39 -3.33 -12.07
C ILE A 57 -2.79 -3.49 -11.46
N ARG A 58 -3.15 -4.72 -11.07
CA ARG A 58 -4.36 -5.00 -10.29
C ARG A 58 -3.96 -5.37 -8.86
N VAL A 59 -4.50 -4.65 -7.89
CA VAL A 59 -4.38 -5.00 -6.47
C VAL A 59 -5.53 -5.93 -6.11
N HIS A 60 -5.21 -7.11 -5.57
CA HIS A 60 -6.21 -8.10 -5.17
C HIS A 60 -6.52 -8.01 -3.68
N LYS A 61 -5.47 -8.02 -2.85
CA LYS A 61 -5.63 -8.02 -1.40
C LYS A 61 -4.59 -7.12 -0.73
N VAL A 62 -5.00 -6.53 0.38
CA VAL A 62 -4.13 -5.74 1.24
C VAL A 62 -4.26 -6.23 2.67
N TRP A 63 -3.14 -6.42 3.34
CA TRP A 63 -3.06 -6.72 4.77
C TRP A 63 -2.26 -5.62 5.46
N ALA A 64 -2.73 -5.20 6.61
CA ALA A 64 -2.07 -4.20 7.43
C ALA A 64 -2.04 -4.65 8.89
N ALA A 65 -0.84 -4.75 9.45
CA ALA A 65 -0.63 -4.95 10.88
C ALA A 65 -0.10 -3.66 11.49
N ILE A 66 -0.75 -3.14 12.53
CA ILE A 66 -0.50 -1.80 13.05
C ILE A 66 -0.36 -1.84 14.57
N ASP A 67 0.70 -1.25 15.09
CA ASP A 67 0.84 -0.84 16.47
C ASP A 67 0.50 0.65 16.56
N GLY A 68 -0.65 0.97 17.12
CA GLY A 68 -1.17 2.32 17.35
C GLY A 68 -1.34 2.65 18.83
N GLY A 69 -0.73 1.88 19.71
CA GLY A 69 -1.01 1.95 21.14
C GLY A 69 -2.39 1.37 21.47
N VAL A 70 -2.97 1.78 22.57
CA VAL A 70 -4.34 1.38 22.96
C VAL A 70 -5.35 1.88 21.94
N ILE A 71 -6.13 0.95 21.39
CA ILE A 71 -7.19 1.26 20.43
C ILE A 71 -8.51 1.49 21.18
N VAL A 72 -8.88 2.75 21.32
CA VAL A 72 -10.06 3.15 22.11
C VAL A 72 -11.37 2.72 21.43
N GLN A 73 -11.44 2.87 20.10
CA GLN A 73 -12.63 2.50 19.33
C GLN A 73 -12.21 1.69 18.08
N PRO A 74 -12.21 0.33 18.18
CA PRO A 74 -11.67 -0.53 17.13
C PRO A 74 -12.32 -0.38 15.76
N ALA A 75 -13.63 -0.19 15.68
CA ALA A 75 -14.32 -0.07 14.40
C ALA A 75 -13.95 1.23 13.66
N ALA A 76 -13.90 2.37 14.36
CA ALA A 76 -13.48 3.63 13.77
C ALA A 76 -11.99 3.62 13.41
N ALA A 77 -11.13 3.03 14.26
CA ALA A 77 -9.72 2.87 13.98
C ALA A 77 -9.49 2.04 12.71
N LYS A 78 -10.21 0.93 12.56
CA LYS A 78 -10.16 0.08 11.38
C LYS A 78 -10.59 0.85 10.13
N ALA A 79 -11.72 1.55 10.17
CA ALA A 79 -12.22 2.37 9.06
C ALA A 79 -11.22 3.46 8.63
N ASN A 80 -10.55 4.11 9.58
CA ASN A 80 -9.49 5.07 9.28
C ASN A 80 -8.31 4.45 8.52
N VAL A 81 -7.86 3.28 8.96
CA VAL A 81 -6.74 2.58 8.29
C VAL A 81 -7.14 2.10 6.90
N GLU A 82 -8.34 1.53 6.74
CA GLU A 82 -8.88 1.10 5.45
C GLU A 82 -9.00 2.30 4.48
N SER A 83 -9.50 3.43 4.96
CA SER A 83 -9.55 4.67 4.20
C SER A 83 -8.17 5.13 3.76
N ALA A 84 -7.18 5.16 4.68
CA ALA A 84 -5.81 5.54 4.36
C ALA A 84 -5.16 4.61 3.32
N ILE A 85 -5.45 3.31 3.36
CA ILE A 85 -5.01 2.34 2.35
C ILE A 85 -5.60 2.69 0.98
N ILE A 86 -6.90 2.96 0.90
CA ILE A 86 -7.59 3.32 -0.36
C ILE A 86 -7.01 4.62 -0.94
N TYR A 87 -6.80 5.64 -0.12
CA TYR A 87 -6.12 6.87 -0.53
C TYR A 87 -4.71 6.60 -1.05
N GLY A 88 -3.94 5.77 -0.34
CA GLY A 88 -2.61 5.37 -0.78
C GLY A 88 -2.61 4.66 -2.12
N LEU A 89 -3.55 3.75 -2.36
CA LEU A 89 -3.71 3.05 -3.64
C LEU A 89 -4.05 4.03 -4.77
N SER A 90 -4.96 4.99 -4.51
CA SER A 90 -5.33 6.01 -5.49
C SER A 90 -4.11 6.85 -5.90
N SER A 91 -3.40 7.41 -4.93
CA SER A 91 -2.22 8.25 -5.17
C SER A 91 -1.11 7.51 -5.92
N ILE A 92 -0.89 6.24 -5.57
CA ILE A 92 0.24 5.47 -6.09
C ILE A 92 -0.03 4.91 -7.48
N LEU A 93 -1.28 4.61 -7.82
CA LEU A 93 -1.64 3.99 -9.10
C LEU A 93 -2.18 4.98 -10.13
N HIS A 94 -2.82 6.08 -9.71
CA HIS A 94 -3.63 6.92 -10.59
C HIS A 94 -3.29 8.40 -10.55
N GLU A 95 -3.07 8.97 -9.35
CA GLU A 95 -3.09 10.41 -9.18
C GLU A 95 -1.79 11.07 -9.62
N ARG A 96 -1.90 12.02 -10.54
CA ARG A 96 -0.77 12.82 -11.00
C ARG A 96 -1.19 14.28 -11.16
N LEU A 97 -0.51 15.15 -10.42
CA LEU A 97 -0.59 16.57 -10.58
C LEU A 97 0.67 17.07 -11.30
N THR A 98 0.50 17.87 -12.33
CA THR A 98 1.60 18.46 -13.09
C THR A 98 1.54 19.99 -13.04
N ILE A 99 2.72 20.62 -13.04
CA ILE A 99 2.85 22.08 -12.98
C ILE A 99 3.62 22.53 -14.22
N LYS A 100 3.05 23.47 -14.96
CA LYS A 100 3.68 24.10 -16.11
C LYS A 100 3.65 25.62 -15.92
N ASP A 101 4.79 26.24 -16.09
CA ASP A 101 4.98 27.71 -15.97
C ASP A 101 4.40 28.26 -14.63
N GLY A 102 4.52 27.51 -13.54
CA GLY A 102 4.04 27.87 -12.20
C GLY A 102 2.54 27.65 -11.99
N VAL A 103 1.82 27.10 -12.96
CA VAL A 103 0.37 26.84 -12.89
C VAL A 103 0.11 25.34 -12.91
N VAL A 104 -0.84 24.87 -12.09
CA VAL A 104 -1.33 23.49 -12.10
C VAL A 104 -2.10 23.24 -13.39
N GLU A 105 -1.75 22.15 -14.11
CA GLU A 105 -2.41 21.81 -15.37
C GLU A 105 -3.77 21.14 -15.17
N GLN A 106 -3.95 20.38 -14.08
CA GLN A 106 -5.22 19.73 -13.74
C GLN A 106 -6.19 20.73 -13.12
N SER A 107 -7.43 20.74 -13.58
CA SER A 107 -8.45 21.71 -13.18
C SER A 107 -9.64 21.09 -12.45
N ASN A 108 -9.98 19.82 -12.70
CA ASN A 108 -11.16 19.17 -12.11
C ASN A 108 -11.07 17.63 -12.25
N PHE A 109 -12.13 16.91 -11.86
CA PHE A 109 -12.25 15.44 -11.92
C PHE A 109 -12.16 14.85 -13.33
N HIS A 110 -12.27 15.61 -14.39
CA HIS A 110 -12.12 15.13 -15.76
C HIS A 110 -10.67 14.95 -16.20
N ASP A 111 -9.74 15.67 -15.58
CA ASP A 111 -8.31 15.66 -15.89
C ASP A 111 -7.41 15.30 -14.68
N TYR A 112 -8.00 15.13 -13.49
CA TYR A 112 -7.34 14.58 -12.30
C TYR A 112 -7.91 13.20 -12.00
N ASN A 113 -7.13 12.17 -12.30
CA ASN A 113 -7.59 10.79 -12.26
C ASN A 113 -7.46 10.20 -10.85
N VAL A 114 -8.58 9.78 -10.26
CA VAL A 114 -8.63 9.10 -8.97
C VAL A 114 -9.11 7.66 -9.11
N MET A 115 -8.78 6.81 -8.16
CA MET A 115 -9.22 5.42 -8.12
C MET A 115 -10.74 5.32 -8.12
N ARG A 116 -11.29 4.37 -8.84
CA ARG A 116 -12.73 4.10 -8.91
C ARG A 116 -13.10 2.86 -8.10
N MET A 117 -14.37 2.69 -7.80
CA MET A 117 -14.89 1.53 -7.07
C MET A 117 -14.51 0.19 -7.72
N SER A 118 -14.43 0.15 -9.04
CA SER A 118 -13.98 -1.01 -9.82
C SER A 118 -12.51 -1.41 -9.57
N ASP A 119 -11.70 -0.49 -9.10
CA ASP A 119 -10.28 -0.69 -8.86
C ASP A 119 -9.97 -1.11 -7.41
N LEU A 120 -10.98 -1.09 -6.53
CA LEU A 120 -10.81 -1.49 -5.12
C LEU A 120 -10.30 -2.93 -5.02
N PRO A 121 -9.42 -3.21 -4.04
CA PRO A 121 -9.06 -4.58 -3.69
C PRO A 121 -10.29 -5.41 -3.33
N GLU A 122 -10.20 -6.73 -3.55
CA GLU A 122 -11.23 -7.69 -3.14
C GLU A 122 -11.35 -7.75 -1.60
N GLU A 123 -10.23 -7.57 -0.92
CA GLU A 123 -10.14 -7.62 0.54
C GLU A 123 -9.11 -6.61 1.07
N ILE A 124 -9.47 -5.92 2.17
CA ILE A 124 -8.55 -5.16 3.01
C ILE A 124 -8.65 -5.70 4.42
N ASN A 125 -7.57 -6.27 4.92
CA ASN A 125 -7.51 -6.89 6.24
C ASN A 125 -6.62 -6.07 7.17
N VAL A 126 -7.19 -5.51 8.23
CA VAL A 126 -6.48 -4.70 9.22
C VAL A 126 -6.47 -5.43 10.57
N ARG A 127 -5.29 -5.56 11.17
CA ARG A 127 -5.08 -6.10 12.52
C ARG A 127 -4.28 -5.09 13.34
N PHE A 128 -4.80 -4.75 14.51
CA PHE A 128 -4.05 -4.01 15.51
C PHE A 128 -3.25 -4.98 16.39
N VAL A 129 -1.99 -4.65 16.63
CA VAL A 129 -1.15 -5.36 17.60
C VAL A 129 -1.52 -4.81 18.98
N GLU A 130 -1.90 -5.70 19.89
CA GLU A 130 -2.27 -5.30 21.26
C GLU A 130 -1.02 -4.88 22.05
N VAL A 131 -0.99 -3.64 22.48
CA VAL A 131 0.08 -3.05 23.29
C VAL A 131 -0.53 -2.11 24.33
N ASP A 132 0.06 -2.10 25.51
CA ASP A 132 -0.36 -1.20 26.61
C ASP A 132 0.51 0.07 26.60
N THR A 133 0.34 0.85 25.54
CA THR A 133 0.98 2.17 25.39
C THR A 133 -0.06 3.22 25.05
N ARG A 134 0.25 4.50 25.28
CA ARG A 134 -0.71 5.56 24.93
C ARG A 134 -1.11 5.51 23.46
N PRO A 135 -2.36 5.89 23.13
CA PRO A 135 -2.82 5.97 21.74
C PRO A 135 -1.93 6.87 20.88
N THR A 136 -1.72 6.48 19.63
CA THR A 136 -0.94 7.23 18.64
C THR A 136 -1.76 7.45 17.35
N GLY A 137 -1.21 8.18 16.36
CA GLY A 137 -1.97 8.59 15.17
C GLY A 137 -2.29 7.43 14.22
N LEU A 138 -3.56 7.25 13.87
CA LEU A 138 -4.01 6.17 12.97
C LEU A 138 -4.51 6.67 11.61
N GLY A 139 -4.73 7.98 11.44
CA GLY A 139 -5.37 8.52 10.24
C GLY A 139 -4.61 8.31 8.93
N GLU A 140 -3.28 8.25 8.97
CA GLU A 140 -2.44 8.16 7.77
C GLU A 140 -1.58 6.89 7.73
N ILE A 141 -1.56 6.09 8.78
CA ILE A 141 -0.62 4.95 8.90
C ILE A 141 -0.81 3.90 7.79
N GLY A 142 -2.00 3.81 7.21
CA GLY A 142 -2.32 2.89 6.11
C GLY A 142 -1.75 3.29 4.75
N ASN A 143 -1.32 4.53 4.56
CA ASN A 143 -0.88 5.06 3.26
C ASN A 143 0.61 4.77 2.95
N PRO A 144 1.61 5.10 3.79
CA PRO A 144 3.01 5.17 3.35
C PRO A 144 3.62 3.81 2.98
N PHE A 145 3.13 2.69 3.49
CA PHE A 145 3.67 1.37 3.14
C PHE A 145 3.22 0.87 1.75
N ILE A 146 2.17 1.45 1.15
CA ILE A 146 1.56 0.94 -0.10
C ILE A 146 2.55 0.96 -1.25
N ALA A 147 3.23 2.09 -1.48
CA ALA A 147 4.19 2.23 -2.58
C ALA A 147 5.31 1.18 -2.52
N GLY A 148 5.91 1.02 -1.34
CA GLY A 148 6.97 0.05 -1.11
C GLY A 148 6.50 -1.40 -1.30
N ALA A 149 5.31 -1.72 -0.79
CA ALA A 149 4.74 -3.06 -0.92
C ALA A 149 4.42 -3.39 -2.39
N ILE A 150 3.78 -2.48 -3.15
CA ILE A 150 3.52 -2.68 -4.59
C ILE A 150 4.82 -2.80 -5.38
N SER A 151 5.81 -1.92 -5.14
CA SER A 151 7.11 -1.98 -5.83
C SER A 151 7.84 -3.29 -5.56
N ASN A 152 7.77 -3.83 -4.34
CA ASN A 152 8.37 -5.12 -4.00
C ASN A 152 7.62 -6.31 -4.62
N ALA A 153 6.28 -6.25 -4.70
CA ALA A 153 5.49 -7.24 -5.41
C ALA A 153 5.76 -7.21 -6.93
N PHE A 154 5.86 -6.01 -7.52
CA PHE A 154 6.22 -5.82 -8.92
C PHE A 154 7.61 -6.41 -9.24
N TYR A 155 8.59 -6.18 -8.37
CA TYR A 155 9.91 -6.78 -8.52
C TYR A 155 9.88 -8.31 -8.51
N ARG A 156 9.05 -8.90 -7.66
CA ARG A 156 8.86 -10.36 -7.63
C ARG A 156 8.25 -10.93 -8.91
N LEU A 157 7.37 -10.17 -9.57
CA LEU A 157 6.76 -10.57 -10.84
C LEU A 157 7.70 -10.43 -12.03
N THR A 158 8.56 -9.40 -12.03
CA THR A 158 9.23 -8.93 -13.24
C THR A 158 10.77 -8.92 -13.15
N GLY A 159 11.32 -8.98 -11.95
CA GLY A 159 12.74 -8.74 -11.68
C GLY A 159 13.16 -7.28 -11.80
N LYS A 160 12.23 -6.36 -12.10
CA LYS A 160 12.48 -4.94 -12.31
C LYS A 160 11.92 -4.07 -11.20
N ARG A 161 12.50 -2.87 -11.00
CA ARG A 161 12.12 -1.97 -9.91
C ARG A 161 11.42 -0.72 -10.41
N MET A 162 10.18 -0.50 -9.96
CA MET A 162 9.50 0.79 -10.10
C MET A 162 10.09 1.80 -9.12
N ARG A 163 10.48 2.98 -9.64
CA ARG A 163 11.12 4.05 -8.84
C ARG A 163 10.44 5.41 -8.98
N HIS A 164 9.42 5.51 -9.82
CA HIS A 164 8.71 6.76 -10.11
C HIS A 164 7.21 6.57 -9.88
N LEU A 165 6.62 7.40 -9.03
CA LEU A 165 5.18 7.46 -8.78
C LEU A 165 4.50 8.49 -9.70
N PRO A 166 3.23 8.29 -10.00
CA PRO A 166 2.41 7.10 -9.81
C PRO A 166 2.82 5.95 -10.72
N PHE A 167 2.47 4.71 -10.37
CA PHE A 167 2.72 3.50 -11.18
C PHE A 167 1.66 3.36 -12.29
N THR A 168 1.59 4.37 -13.16
CA THR A 168 0.66 4.35 -14.29
C THR A 168 1.04 3.27 -15.30
N PRO A 169 0.07 2.80 -16.13
CA PRO A 169 0.33 1.82 -17.17
C PRO A 169 1.52 2.17 -18.08
N GLU A 170 1.67 3.44 -18.46
CA GLU A 170 2.74 3.93 -19.32
C GLU A 170 4.12 3.74 -18.66
N ARG A 171 4.24 4.15 -17.38
CA ARG A 171 5.48 4.02 -16.60
C ARG A 171 5.83 2.56 -16.31
N VAL A 172 4.82 1.72 -16.11
CA VAL A 172 5.00 0.27 -15.98
C VAL A 172 5.58 -0.30 -17.27
N LEU A 173 4.99 0.03 -18.42
CA LEU A 173 5.48 -0.44 -19.73
C LEU A 173 6.90 0.06 -20.04
N GLU A 174 7.22 1.31 -19.70
CA GLU A 174 8.59 1.85 -19.80
C GLU A 174 9.57 1.03 -18.94
N THR A 175 9.20 0.76 -17.68
CA THR A 175 10.04 -0.03 -16.77
C THR A 175 10.23 -1.46 -17.27
N LEU A 176 9.24 -2.05 -17.93
CA LEU A 176 9.34 -3.41 -18.50
C LEU A 176 10.30 -3.49 -19.70
N LYS A 177 10.55 -2.38 -20.41
CA LYS A 177 11.46 -2.34 -21.56
C LYS A 177 12.92 -2.19 -21.17
N THR A 178 13.20 -1.59 -19.99
CA THR A 178 14.56 -1.41 -19.46
C THR A 178 15.06 -2.67 -18.76
#